data_d414ee769b77753e011fa0c6cf5751cf
#
_entry.id   d414ee769b77753e011fa0c6cf5751cf
#
_cell.length_a   1.000
_cell.length_b   1.000
_cell.length_c   1.000
_cell.angle_alpha   90.00
_cell.angle_beta   90.00
_cell.angle_gamma   90.00
#
_symmetry.space_group_name_H-M   'P 1'
#
loop_
_entity.id
_entity.type
_entity.pdbx_description
1 polymer ?
#
loop_
_entity_poly.entity_id
_entity_poly.type
_entity_poly.pdbx_seq_one_letter_code
_entity_poly.pdbx_strand_id
1 'polypeptide(L)'
;MADVLIVVGSESDKPRIEPAFEVLSKAGVSYEFHVSSAHRQPDQTADLVKGARKKGFRVVIAGAGLSAALPGFAASVTDLPVIGVPFAAGPLNGLDALLATAQVPGGVPVACVGIDNATNAALLAVRILKA
;
A
#
# COMPACT_ATOMS: atom_id res chain seq x y z
N MET A 1 17.64 -7.72 3.70
CA MET A 1 16.19 -7.93 3.46
C MET A 1 15.41 -6.68 3.80
N ALA A 2 14.46 -6.30 2.97
CA ALA A 2 13.66 -5.12 3.21
C ALA A 2 12.51 -5.44 4.18
N ASP A 3 12.13 -4.45 5.00
CA ASP A 3 11.05 -4.58 5.98
C ASP A 3 9.68 -4.19 5.43
N VAL A 4 9.63 -3.28 4.46
CA VAL A 4 8.38 -2.74 3.92
C VAL A 4 8.28 -3.03 2.43
N LEU A 5 7.17 -3.63 2.02
CA LEU A 5 6.81 -3.80 0.61
C LEU A 5 5.86 -2.68 0.22
N ILE A 6 6.23 -1.90 -0.78
CA ILE A 6 5.40 -0.81 -1.32
C ILE A 6 4.95 -1.20 -2.71
N VAL A 7 3.63 -1.21 -2.94
CA VAL A 7 3.04 -1.58 -4.23
C VAL A 7 2.07 -0.48 -4.68
N VAL A 8 2.17 -0.08 -5.93
CA VAL A 8 1.19 0.80 -6.59
C VAL A 8 0.74 0.15 -7.90
N GLY A 9 -0.43 0.54 -8.38
CA GLY A 9 -1.04 -0.09 -9.55
C GLY A 9 -0.54 0.43 -10.90
N SER A 10 0.14 1.57 -10.93
CA SER A 10 0.58 2.21 -12.17
C SER A 10 1.86 3.01 -11.94
N GLU A 11 2.71 3.06 -12.97
CA GLU A 11 3.90 3.91 -12.96
C GLU A 11 3.55 5.39 -12.70
N SER A 12 2.39 5.84 -13.18
CA SER A 12 1.95 7.22 -12.99
C SER A 12 1.67 7.56 -11.52
N ASP A 13 1.53 6.55 -10.66
CA ASP A 13 1.31 6.74 -9.21
C ASP A 13 2.61 6.97 -8.44
N LYS A 14 3.76 6.74 -9.06
CA LYS A 14 5.04 6.85 -8.36
C LYS A 14 5.26 8.20 -7.68
N PRO A 15 5.00 9.35 -8.32
CA PRO A 15 5.18 10.64 -7.64
C PRO A 15 4.32 10.79 -6.39
N ARG A 16 3.15 10.15 -6.34
CA ARG A 16 2.24 10.21 -5.21
C ARG A 16 2.73 9.39 -4.01
N ILE A 17 3.48 8.31 -4.27
CA ILE A 17 3.98 7.42 -3.22
C ILE A 17 5.41 7.77 -2.77
N GLU A 18 6.16 8.51 -3.57
CA GLU A 18 7.55 8.86 -3.27
C GLU A 18 7.79 9.49 -1.89
N PRO A 19 6.89 10.33 -1.34
CA PRO A 19 7.08 10.84 0.02
C PRO A 19 7.28 9.74 1.08
N ALA A 20 6.72 8.56 0.86
CA ALA A 20 6.92 7.41 1.75
C ALA A 20 8.38 6.94 1.74
N PHE A 21 9.04 6.97 0.59
CA PHE A 21 10.43 6.53 0.46
C PHE A 21 11.35 7.36 1.35
N GLU A 22 11.13 8.67 1.34
CA GLU A 22 11.95 9.60 2.12
C GLU A 22 11.77 9.39 3.62
N VAL A 23 10.54 9.20 4.07
CA VAL A 23 10.25 8.92 5.48
C VAL A 23 10.91 7.63 5.94
N LEU A 24 10.78 6.56 5.16
CA LEU A 24 11.35 5.26 5.51
C LEU A 24 12.89 5.33 5.53
N SER A 25 13.49 5.98 4.55
CA SER A 25 14.94 6.15 4.48
C SER A 25 15.48 6.92 5.70
N LYS A 26 14.84 8.01 6.07
CA LYS A 26 15.23 8.79 7.25
C LYS A 26 15.08 8.00 8.56
N ALA A 27 14.12 7.09 8.61
CA ALA A 27 13.90 6.23 9.78
C ALA A 27 14.83 5.01 9.81
N GLY A 28 15.66 4.82 8.79
CA GLY A 28 16.53 3.65 8.68
C GLY A 28 15.78 2.36 8.37
N VAL A 29 14.60 2.46 7.75
CA VAL A 29 13.75 1.32 7.41
C VAL A 29 13.92 1.00 5.93
N SER A 30 14.29 -0.24 5.63
CA SER A 30 14.46 -0.72 4.26
C SER A 30 13.11 -1.02 3.60
N TYR A 31 13.02 -0.78 2.30
CA TYR A 31 11.80 -1.03 1.54
C TYR A 31 12.12 -1.46 0.11
N GLU A 32 11.14 -2.12 -0.52
CA GLU A 32 11.14 -2.37 -1.96
C GLU A 32 9.88 -1.77 -2.56
N PHE A 33 10.01 -1.20 -3.74
CA PHE A 33 8.91 -0.60 -4.48
C PHE A 33 8.61 -1.41 -5.74
N HIS A 34 7.33 -1.76 -5.93
CA HIS A 34 6.87 -2.50 -7.10
C HIS A 34 5.64 -1.83 -7.70
N VAL A 35 5.53 -1.92 -9.03
CA VAL A 35 4.33 -1.54 -9.76
C VAL A 35 3.63 -2.83 -10.18
N SER A 36 2.42 -3.06 -9.68
CA SER A 36 1.65 -4.26 -10.00
C SER A 36 0.16 -3.98 -9.80
N SER A 37 -0.60 -4.03 -10.87
CA SER A 37 -2.03 -3.70 -10.85
C SER A 37 -2.87 -4.90 -10.43
N ALA A 38 -3.75 -4.70 -9.43
CA ALA A 38 -4.71 -5.72 -9.02
C ALA A 38 -5.73 -6.03 -10.13
N HIS A 39 -6.10 -5.04 -10.93
CA HIS A 39 -7.05 -5.23 -12.03
C HIS A 39 -6.42 -5.83 -13.29
N ARG A 40 -5.21 -5.39 -13.65
CA ARG A 40 -4.56 -5.77 -14.91
C ARG A 40 -3.64 -6.98 -14.78
N GLN A 41 -3.08 -7.19 -13.58
CA GLN A 41 -2.09 -8.23 -13.30
C GLN A 41 -2.42 -8.92 -11.97
N PRO A 42 -3.64 -9.50 -11.84
CA PRO A 42 -4.08 -10.03 -10.54
C PRO A 42 -3.19 -11.17 -10.02
N ASP A 43 -2.75 -12.07 -10.90
CA ASP A 43 -1.91 -13.19 -10.47
C ASP A 43 -0.53 -12.75 -10.01
N GLN A 44 0.10 -11.84 -10.75
CA GLN A 44 1.40 -11.28 -10.38
C GLN A 44 1.30 -10.53 -9.04
N THR A 45 0.27 -9.73 -8.87
CA THR A 45 0.04 -8.96 -7.64
C THR A 45 -0.22 -9.90 -6.46
N ALA A 46 -1.03 -10.93 -6.66
CA ALA A 46 -1.29 -11.94 -5.63
C ALA A 46 -0.01 -12.65 -5.20
N ASP A 47 0.81 -13.09 -6.15
CA ASP A 47 2.05 -13.80 -5.86
C ASP A 47 3.04 -12.92 -5.10
N LEU A 48 3.17 -11.65 -5.51
CA LEU A 48 4.04 -10.68 -4.85
C LEU A 48 3.66 -10.52 -3.37
N VAL A 49 2.38 -10.31 -3.08
CA VAL A 49 1.89 -10.06 -1.72
C VAL A 49 1.87 -11.34 -0.88
N LYS A 50 1.44 -12.46 -1.46
CA LYS A 50 1.47 -13.77 -0.75
C LYS A 50 2.87 -14.16 -0.32
N GLY A 51 3.87 -13.87 -1.14
CA GLY A 51 5.26 -14.18 -0.85
C GLY A 51 5.96 -13.20 0.08
N ALA A 52 5.30 -12.10 0.45
CA ALA A 52 5.95 -11.01 1.16
C ALA A 52 6.51 -11.43 2.54
N ARG A 53 5.72 -12.10 3.36
CA ARG A 53 6.20 -12.56 4.68
C ARG A 53 7.41 -13.49 4.55
N LYS A 54 7.36 -14.42 3.64
CA LYS A 54 8.45 -15.38 3.42
C LYS A 54 9.75 -14.69 2.99
N LYS A 55 9.64 -13.57 2.29
CA LYS A 55 10.80 -12.77 1.86
C LYS A 55 11.31 -11.81 2.95
N GLY A 56 10.68 -11.79 4.12
CA GLY A 56 11.12 -10.98 5.24
C GLY A 56 10.38 -9.66 5.41
N PHE A 57 9.45 -9.32 4.53
CA PHE A 57 8.64 -8.12 4.70
C PHE A 57 7.74 -8.24 5.93
N ARG A 58 7.53 -7.14 6.63
CA ARG A 58 6.73 -7.08 7.85
C ARG A 58 5.51 -6.17 7.71
N VAL A 59 5.50 -5.27 6.75
CA VAL A 59 4.40 -4.33 6.47
C VAL A 59 4.26 -4.17 4.97
N VAL A 60 3.01 -4.06 4.49
CA VAL A 60 2.70 -3.74 3.10
C VAL A 60 2.06 -2.36 3.04
N ILE A 61 2.59 -1.48 2.19
CA ILE A 61 1.95 -0.21 1.84
C ILE A 61 1.43 -0.36 0.41
N ALA A 62 0.13 -0.17 0.22
CA ALA A 62 -0.51 -0.33 -1.08
C ALA A 62 -1.24 0.96 -1.47
N GLY A 63 -0.85 1.56 -2.59
CA GLY A 63 -1.45 2.80 -3.08
C GLY A 63 -2.19 2.59 -4.39
N ALA A 64 -3.38 3.17 -4.51
CA ALA A 64 -4.19 3.09 -5.72
C ALA A 64 -5.17 4.24 -5.83
N GLY A 65 -5.51 4.61 -7.06
CA GLY A 65 -6.52 5.62 -7.36
C GLY A 65 -7.74 5.02 -8.03
N LEU A 66 -8.73 5.85 -8.30
CA LEU A 66 -10.01 5.45 -8.89
C LEU A 66 -10.67 4.33 -8.05
N SER A 67 -11.10 3.24 -8.69
CA SER A 67 -11.60 2.04 -7.97
C SER A 67 -10.43 1.33 -7.32
N ALA A 68 -9.93 1.84 -6.23
CA ALA A 68 -8.68 1.46 -5.59
C ALA A 68 -8.75 0.07 -4.94
N ALA A 69 -8.76 -0.97 -5.75
CA ALA A 69 -8.89 -2.36 -5.30
C ALA A 69 -7.62 -2.91 -4.65
N LEU A 70 -6.46 -2.34 -4.96
CA LEU A 70 -5.17 -2.91 -4.56
C LEU A 70 -5.01 -3.08 -3.03
N PRO A 71 -5.32 -2.09 -2.18
CA PRO A 71 -5.15 -2.28 -0.74
C PRO A 71 -5.99 -3.43 -0.17
N GLY A 72 -7.28 -3.50 -0.49
CA GLY A 72 -8.15 -4.58 -0.05
C GLY A 72 -7.75 -5.92 -0.64
N PHE A 73 -7.35 -5.94 -1.91
CA PHE A 73 -6.84 -7.15 -2.55
C PHE A 73 -5.60 -7.68 -1.83
N ALA A 74 -4.65 -6.79 -1.55
CA ALA A 74 -3.43 -7.17 -0.82
C ALA A 74 -3.77 -7.75 0.56
N ALA A 75 -4.65 -7.10 1.31
CA ALA A 75 -5.07 -7.56 2.62
C ALA A 75 -5.80 -8.91 2.58
N SER A 76 -6.41 -9.26 1.45
CA SER A 76 -7.10 -10.55 1.29
C SER A 76 -6.16 -11.73 1.10
N VAL A 77 -4.89 -11.48 0.73
CA VAL A 77 -3.92 -12.52 0.40
C VAL A 77 -2.68 -12.53 1.32
N THR A 78 -2.67 -11.70 2.35
CA THR A 78 -1.60 -11.70 3.36
C THR A 78 -2.18 -11.47 4.75
N ASP A 79 -1.47 -11.93 5.77
CA ASP A 79 -1.77 -11.61 7.17
C ASP A 79 -0.85 -10.50 7.73
N LEU A 80 0.01 -9.93 6.89
CA LEU A 80 0.80 -8.78 7.27
C LEU A 80 -0.09 -7.54 7.41
N PRO A 81 0.31 -6.57 8.25
CA PRO A 81 -0.37 -5.27 8.26
C PRO A 81 -0.34 -4.64 6.86
N VAL A 82 -1.49 -4.18 6.39
CA VAL A 82 -1.62 -3.46 5.11
C VAL A 82 -2.08 -2.04 5.38
N ILE A 83 -1.31 -1.08 4.88
CA ILE A 83 -1.63 0.34 4.95
C ILE A 83 -1.97 0.80 3.55
N GLY A 84 -3.20 1.28 3.36
CA GLY A 84 -3.66 1.76 2.07
C GLY A 84 -3.45 3.25 1.92
N VAL A 85 -3.06 3.68 0.73
CA VAL A 85 -2.97 5.09 0.37
C VAL A 85 -3.90 5.35 -0.81
N PRO A 86 -5.07 5.95 -0.57
CA PRO A 86 -5.96 6.33 -1.67
C PRO A 86 -5.40 7.54 -2.40
N PHE A 87 -5.29 7.45 -3.73
CA PHE A 87 -4.77 8.55 -4.55
C PHE A 87 -5.90 9.40 -5.13
N ALA A 88 -5.69 10.71 -5.16
CA ALA A 88 -6.61 11.67 -5.76
C ALA A 88 -6.46 11.66 -7.30
N ALA A 89 -6.70 10.51 -7.93
CA ALA A 89 -6.68 10.34 -9.37
C ALA A 89 -8.12 10.40 -9.90
N GLY A 90 -8.31 11.07 -11.03
CA GLY A 90 -9.62 11.16 -11.66
C GLY A 90 -10.54 12.23 -11.07
N PRO A 91 -11.81 12.28 -11.54
CA PRO A 91 -12.70 13.42 -11.32
C PRO A 91 -13.26 13.56 -9.90
N LEU A 92 -13.18 12.50 -9.07
CA LEU A 92 -13.70 12.54 -7.71
C LEU A 92 -12.66 12.92 -6.67
N ASN A 93 -11.46 13.34 -7.10
CA ASN A 93 -10.40 13.85 -6.23
C ASN A 93 -10.05 12.93 -5.07
N GLY A 94 -10.09 11.63 -5.30
CA GLY A 94 -9.70 10.63 -4.31
C GLY A 94 -10.83 10.12 -3.42
N LEU A 95 -12.04 10.67 -3.52
CA LEU A 95 -13.15 10.20 -2.67
C LEU A 95 -13.49 8.73 -2.97
N ASP A 96 -13.53 8.35 -4.24
CA ASP A 96 -13.74 6.96 -4.68
C ASP A 96 -12.65 6.03 -4.13
N ALA A 97 -11.39 6.44 -4.24
CA ALA A 97 -10.26 5.67 -3.73
C ALA A 97 -10.29 5.56 -2.20
N LEU A 98 -10.65 6.65 -1.51
CA LEU A 98 -10.78 6.67 -0.06
C LEU A 98 -11.81 5.64 0.41
N LEU A 99 -12.99 5.66 -0.18
CA LEU A 99 -14.07 4.74 0.20
C LEU A 99 -13.70 3.29 -0.12
N ALA A 100 -13.08 3.04 -1.28
CA ALA A 100 -12.64 1.69 -1.65
C ALA A 100 -11.57 1.15 -0.71
N THR A 101 -10.69 2.02 -0.21
CA THR A 101 -9.61 1.63 0.71
C THR A 101 -10.13 1.45 2.14
N ALA A 102 -11.04 2.30 2.59
CA ALA A 102 -11.53 2.30 3.97
C ALA A 102 -12.66 1.29 4.21
N GLN A 103 -13.53 1.06 3.23
CA GLN A 103 -14.70 0.21 3.35
C GLN A 103 -14.42 -1.21 2.84
N VAL A 104 -13.60 -1.93 3.58
CA VAL A 104 -13.30 -3.34 3.29
C VAL A 104 -14.11 -4.25 4.21
N PRO A 105 -14.40 -5.50 3.78
CA PRO A 105 -15.20 -6.41 4.60
C PRO A 105 -14.49 -6.84 5.87
N GLY A 106 -15.27 -7.26 6.87
CA GLY A 106 -14.72 -7.84 8.09
C GLY A 106 -13.81 -9.01 7.80
N GLY A 107 -12.67 -9.08 8.49
CA GLY A 107 -11.66 -10.10 8.27
C GLY A 107 -10.54 -9.71 7.30
N VAL A 108 -10.68 -8.57 6.61
CA VAL A 108 -9.70 -8.08 5.63
C VAL A 108 -9.30 -6.65 6.03
N PRO A 109 -8.46 -6.47 7.08
CA PRO A 109 -8.18 -5.14 7.60
C PRO A 109 -7.19 -4.36 6.74
N VAL A 110 -7.54 -3.10 6.47
CA VAL A 110 -6.66 -2.13 5.80
C VAL A 110 -6.67 -0.84 6.62
N ALA A 111 -5.49 -0.35 7.00
CA ALA A 111 -5.37 0.96 7.62
C ALA A 111 -5.36 2.03 6.53
N CYS A 112 -6.20 3.06 6.68
CA CYS A 112 -6.25 4.16 5.74
C CYS A 112 -5.93 5.46 6.47
N VAL A 113 -4.93 6.19 5.99
CA VAL A 113 -4.36 7.36 6.69
C VAL A 113 -4.55 8.68 5.94
N GLY A 114 -5.42 8.70 4.96
CA GLY A 114 -5.79 9.91 4.23
C GLY A 114 -5.44 9.88 2.74
N ILE A 115 -6.15 10.71 1.98
CA ILE A 115 -5.95 10.84 0.53
C ILE A 115 -4.55 11.41 0.26
N ASP A 116 -3.82 10.78 -0.65
CA ASP A 116 -2.45 11.17 -1.05
C ASP A 116 -1.47 11.26 0.13
N ASN A 117 -1.77 10.63 1.25
CA ASN A 117 -0.96 10.77 2.45
C ASN A 117 0.07 9.64 2.60
N ALA A 118 0.97 9.53 1.64
CA ALA A 118 2.05 8.56 1.66
C ALA A 118 2.98 8.77 2.86
N THR A 119 3.17 10.01 3.28
CA THR A 119 3.98 10.35 4.45
C THR A 119 3.45 9.65 5.71
N ASN A 120 2.14 9.78 5.99
CA ASN A 120 1.55 9.13 7.16
C ASN A 120 1.53 7.60 7.03
N ALA A 121 1.39 7.07 5.82
CA ALA A 121 1.50 5.62 5.62
C ALA A 121 2.87 5.09 6.04
N ALA A 122 3.93 5.77 5.64
CA ALA A 122 5.28 5.40 6.02
C ALA A 122 5.54 5.59 7.52
N LEU A 123 5.05 6.68 8.11
CA LEU A 123 5.16 6.91 9.55
C LEU A 123 4.44 5.83 10.35
N LEU A 124 3.27 5.40 9.90
CA LEU A 124 2.54 4.30 10.55
C LEU A 124 3.32 2.99 10.42
N ALA A 125 3.87 2.71 9.26
CA ALA A 125 4.72 1.52 9.07
C ALA A 125 5.90 1.52 10.04
N VAL A 126 6.57 2.66 10.21
CA VAL A 126 7.68 2.80 11.17
C VAL A 126 7.21 2.50 12.58
N ARG A 127 6.05 3.01 12.99
CA ARG A 127 5.49 2.74 14.32
C ARG A 127 5.17 1.26 14.52
N ILE A 128 4.61 0.61 13.52
CA ILE A 128 4.33 -0.83 13.57
C ILE A 128 5.62 -1.62 13.75
N LEU A 129 6.66 -1.28 12.99
CA LEU A 129 7.95 -1.98 13.05
C LEU A 129 8.67 -1.81 14.39
N LYS A 130 8.42 -0.70 15.07
CA LYS A 130 9.07 -0.36 16.35
C LYS A 130 8.22 -0.67 17.58
N ALA A 131 7.01 -1.15 17.37
CA ALA A 131 6.10 -1.47 18.47
C ALA A 131 6.53 -2.71 19.27
#